data_9e5dbce42056624bdfd5725943c6b72c
#
_entry.id   9e5dbce42056624bdfd5725943c6b72c
#
_cell.length_a   1.000
_cell.length_b   1.000
_cell.length_c   1.000
_cell.angle_alpha   90.00
_cell.angle_beta   90.00
_cell.angle_gamma   90.00
#
_symmetry.space_group_name_H-M   'P 1'
#
loop_
_entity.id
_entity.type
_entity.pdbx_description
1 polymer ?
#
loop_
_entity_poly.entity_id
_entity_poly.type
_entity_poly.pdbx_seq_one_letter_code
_entity_poly.pdbx_strand_id
1 'polypeptide(L)'
;MIDATPEPQKNGKIINWCHVDVGDEYNETDENGNKVPRGIICGAPNMAAGEKVVVTLPGAVLPGDFKIEPRKTYGHISNGMCASERELGLGDNHDGIILLRKYGFTPEEYEKLQPGDDAMHLLHLDQPLLEINITPDRGYAFSYRGVAREYHHSTGAVYTDPATALGKKAPVTQGLPEGAKSDIEVIVDDKNPIHGVVGCDRYYARAVRGFDPASHTPNWMRRRLIRAGMRSISLAVDVTNYVMLDLGQPMHAYDLDKIEGPIVVRRANEGEKLTTLDGKDHDLSVEDLLITDSPNGERGSRVLGIAGVMGGLYGEVTAETKNILLESAHFDQVSIARSARRHKIPSEASRRFERGVDDQLQPAAAQMAAELLVKYGNGEPSEHPTDYNTVCNRRPILFKASEVARVAGLDTDVNTISDILTDIGCTVAGGGNGEFSVTPPSWRPDLNEPCDLVEEVARLVGYDEIPVTVPPAPVEGRVGLTAEQLRKRQVADELAEYGMVETLSYPFVGDEDYKNFALDADATKKVSVEIANPLAGDRPFLRRDIIPTLAQTVQRNLRRGVE
;
A
#
# COMPACT_ATOMS: atom_id res chain seq x y z
N MET A 1 -0.14 30.20 -21.64
CA MET A 1 -0.83 31.41 -21.11
C MET A 1 -0.20 32.64 -21.73
N ILE A 2 -1.00 33.47 -22.39
CA ILE A 2 -0.50 34.70 -23.05
C ILE A 2 -0.38 35.81 -22.03
N ASP A 3 -1.43 36.03 -21.26
CA ASP A 3 -1.45 37.01 -20.18
C ASP A 3 -2.33 36.55 -19.01
N ALA A 4 -2.15 37.22 -17.87
CA ALA A 4 -2.96 37.05 -16.68
C ALA A 4 -3.06 38.40 -15.96
N THR A 5 -4.21 39.04 -16.06
CA THR A 5 -4.45 40.37 -15.50
C THR A 5 -5.20 40.23 -14.18
N PRO A 6 -4.60 40.63 -13.04
CA PRO A 6 -5.25 40.57 -11.74
C PRO A 6 -6.36 41.64 -11.63
N GLU A 7 -7.56 41.22 -11.23
CA GLU A 7 -8.71 42.09 -11.01
C GLU A 7 -9.21 41.99 -9.56
N PRO A 8 -9.07 43.05 -8.77
CA PRO A 8 -9.62 43.11 -7.42
C PRO A 8 -11.15 43.12 -7.44
N GLN A 9 -11.78 42.26 -6.65
CA GLN A 9 -13.23 42.16 -6.55
C GLN A 9 -13.76 42.88 -5.29
N LYS A 10 -15.01 43.29 -5.33
CA LYS A 10 -15.68 44.00 -4.20
C LYS A 10 -15.66 43.23 -2.87
N ASN A 11 -15.53 41.92 -2.93
CA ASN A 11 -15.46 41.03 -1.76
C ASN A 11 -14.02 40.83 -1.23
N GLY A 12 -13.04 41.59 -1.72
CA GLY A 12 -11.64 41.50 -1.32
C GLY A 12 -10.85 40.35 -1.99
N LYS A 13 -11.48 39.53 -2.83
CA LYS A 13 -10.76 38.52 -3.61
C LYS A 13 -10.09 39.15 -4.82
N ILE A 14 -8.94 38.59 -5.21
CA ILE A 14 -8.30 38.91 -6.47
C ILE A 14 -8.53 37.72 -7.40
N ILE A 15 -9.06 37.97 -8.58
CA ILE A 15 -9.15 37.00 -9.66
C ILE A 15 -8.20 37.42 -10.77
N ASN A 16 -7.80 36.48 -11.61
CA ASN A 16 -7.04 36.78 -12.83
C ASN A 16 -7.93 36.56 -14.04
N TRP A 17 -8.04 37.58 -14.89
CA TRP A 17 -8.57 37.44 -16.23
C TRP A 17 -7.43 37.07 -17.17
N CYS A 18 -7.52 35.89 -17.76
CA CYS A 18 -6.43 35.27 -18.49
C CYS A 18 -6.81 35.02 -19.94
N HIS A 19 -5.86 35.23 -20.85
CA HIS A 19 -5.96 34.75 -22.23
C HIS A 19 -5.01 33.57 -22.41
N VAL A 20 -5.58 32.42 -22.75
CA VAL A 20 -4.84 31.17 -22.89
C VAL A 20 -4.96 30.65 -24.32
N ASP A 21 -3.82 30.49 -24.98
CA ASP A 21 -3.74 29.83 -26.27
C ASP A 21 -3.81 28.30 -26.03
N VAL A 22 -4.84 27.68 -26.57
CA VAL A 22 -5.09 26.25 -26.50
C VAL A 22 -4.96 25.56 -27.87
N GLY A 23 -4.27 26.20 -28.80
CA GLY A 23 -4.07 25.75 -30.17
C GLY A 23 -5.24 26.15 -31.08
N ASP A 24 -4.93 26.32 -32.38
CA ASP A 24 -5.89 26.84 -33.37
C ASP A 24 -7.19 26.03 -33.45
N GLU A 25 -7.11 24.72 -33.23
CA GLU A 25 -8.30 23.85 -33.23
C GLU A 25 -9.26 24.18 -32.10
N TYR A 26 -8.76 24.49 -30.91
CA TYR A 26 -9.53 24.68 -29.69
C TYR A 26 -9.70 26.15 -29.28
N ASN A 27 -8.97 27.06 -29.89
CA ASN A 27 -9.14 28.51 -29.69
C ASN A 27 -10.54 28.99 -30.12
N GLU A 28 -10.98 30.09 -29.55
CA GLU A 28 -12.24 30.72 -29.90
C GLU A 28 -12.17 31.32 -31.31
N THR A 29 -13.34 31.60 -31.87
CA THR A 29 -13.45 32.33 -33.16
C THR A 29 -14.13 33.65 -32.89
N ASP A 30 -13.47 34.75 -33.24
CA ASP A 30 -14.01 36.09 -33.10
C ASP A 30 -15.12 36.38 -34.15
N GLU A 31 -15.73 37.56 -34.06
CA GLU A 31 -16.80 38.01 -34.98
C GLU A 31 -16.31 38.14 -36.44
N ASN A 32 -14.99 38.23 -36.63
CA ASN A 32 -14.37 38.37 -37.98
C ASN A 32 -13.88 37.00 -38.53
N GLY A 33 -14.11 35.90 -37.77
CA GLY A 33 -13.69 34.57 -38.15
C GLY A 33 -12.23 34.22 -37.82
N ASN A 34 -11.51 35.06 -37.08
CA ASN A 34 -10.12 34.78 -36.65
C ASN A 34 -10.10 33.90 -35.38
N LYS A 35 -9.07 33.06 -35.29
CA LYS A 35 -8.80 32.32 -34.07
C LYS A 35 -8.19 33.22 -33.01
N VAL A 36 -8.78 33.22 -31.82
CA VAL A 36 -8.33 34.05 -30.68
C VAL A 36 -8.20 33.18 -29.44
N PRO A 37 -7.25 33.49 -28.56
CA PRO A 37 -7.07 32.76 -27.31
C PRO A 37 -8.32 32.77 -26.45
N ARG A 38 -8.52 31.70 -25.65
CA ARG A 38 -9.68 31.60 -24.75
C ARG A 38 -9.54 32.53 -23.56
N GLY A 39 -10.63 33.24 -23.27
CA GLY A 39 -10.79 34.00 -22.05
C GLY A 39 -11.13 33.07 -20.88
N ILE A 40 -10.34 33.05 -19.84
CA ILE A 40 -10.53 32.18 -18.65
C ILE A 40 -10.34 32.98 -17.37
N ILE A 41 -11.28 32.86 -16.44
CA ILE A 41 -11.14 33.40 -15.09
C ILE A 41 -10.51 32.36 -14.19
N CYS A 42 -9.46 32.74 -13.47
CA CYS A 42 -8.82 31.88 -12.51
C CYS A 42 -8.47 32.60 -11.21
N GLY A 43 -8.73 31.95 -10.08
CA GLY A 43 -8.42 32.45 -8.74
C GLY A 43 -7.07 32.00 -8.19
N ALA A 44 -6.29 31.23 -8.96
CA ALA A 44 -5.02 30.70 -8.48
C ALA A 44 -3.94 31.79 -8.37
N PRO A 45 -3.07 31.74 -7.34
CA PRO A 45 -2.07 32.77 -7.11
C PRO A 45 -0.77 32.57 -7.95
N ASN A 46 -0.62 31.41 -8.57
CA ASN A 46 0.62 30.99 -9.24
C ASN A 46 0.63 31.22 -10.75
N MET A 47 -0.25 32.06 -11.27
CA MET A 47 -0.38 32.33 -12.71
C MET A 47 0.60 33.40 -13.19
N ALA A 48 1.18 33.16 -14.35
CA ALA A 48 2.06 34.13 -15.02
C ALA A 48 2.01 33.99 -16.54
N ALA A 49 2.20 35.10 -17.26
CA ALA A 49 2.37 35.07 -18.70
C ALA A 49 3.59 34.22 -19.10
N GLY A 50 3.48 33.50 -20.21
CA GLY A 50 4.53 32.60 -20.71
C GLY A 50 4.51 31.18 -20.12
N GLU A 51 3.72 30.91 -19.07
CA GLU A 51 3.61 29.57 -18.48
C GLU A 51 2.79 28.64 -19.38
N LYS A 52 3.23 27.38 -19.50
CA LYS A 52 2.46 26.30 -20.11
C LYS A 52 1.62 25.64 -19.02
N VAL A 53 0.30 25.64 -19.18
CA VAL A 53 -0.68 25.23 -18.17
C VAL A 53 -1.63 24.18 -18.74
N VAL A 54 -2.31 23.46 -17.88
CA VAL A 54 -3.37 22.52 -18.26
C VAL A 54 -4.72 23.24 -18.24
N VAL A 55 -5.44 23.16 -19.37
CA VAL A 55 -6.77 23.76 -19.53
C VAL A 55 -7.79 22.67 -19.78
N THR A 56 -8.90 22.70 -19.04
CA THR A 56 -10.08 21.89 -19.31
C THR A 56 -11.09 22.72 -20.08
N LEU A 57 -11.52 22.19 -21.23
CA LEU A 57 -12.39 22.87 -22.18
C LEU A 57 -13.87 22.63 -21.86
N PRO A 58 -14.80 23.51 -22.29
CA PRO A 58 -16.24 23.27 -22.21
C PRO A 58 -16.60 21.91 -22.83
N GLY A 59 -17.40 21.12 -22.09
CA GLY A 59 -17.78 19.76 -22.44
C GLY A 59 -16.96 18.69 -21.74
N ALA A 60 -15.80 19.03 -21.15
CA ALA A 60 -15.06 18.10 -20.31
C ALA A 60 -15.83 17.77 -19.02
N VAL A 61 -15.70 16.52 -18.56
CA VAL A 61 -16.23 16.04 -17.28
C VAL A 61 -15.06 15.64 -16.41
N LEU A 62 -14.91 16.31 -15.28
CA LEU A 62 -13.85 16.06 -14.29
C LEU A 62 -14.31 15.10 -13.20
N PRO A 63 -13.40 14.57 -12.37
CA PRO A 63 -13.75 13.76 -11.22
C PRO A 63 -14.88 14.35 -10.37
N GLY A 64 -15.81 13.51 -9.93
CA GLY A 64 -17.01 13.94 -9.22
C GLY A 64 -18.13 14.47 -10.12
N ASP A 65 -18.15 14.06 -11.40
CA ASP A 65 -19.14 14.47 -12.42
C ASP A 65 -19.22 15.99 -12.63
N PHE A 66 -18.11 16.70 -12.39
CA PHE A 66 -18.04 18.14 -12.56
C PHE A 66 -17.88 18.50 -14.03
N LYS A 67 -18.94 19.03 -14.64
CA LYS A 67 -18.96 19.45 -16.05
C LYS A 67 -18.41 20.86 -16.22
N ILE A 68 -17.51 21.01 -17.18
CA ILE A 68 -16.97 22.31 -17.58
C ILE A 68 -17.91 22.93 -18.62
N GLU A 69 -18.46 24.09 -18.28
CA GLU A 69 -19.36 24.88 -19.16
C GLU A 69 -18.91 26.34 -19.19
N PRO A 70 -19.17 27.07 -20.28
CA PRO A 70 -18.96 28.52 -20.31
C PRO A 70 -19.74 29.20 -19.18
N ARG A 71 -19.04 30.00 -18.36
CA ARG A 71 -19.67 30.61 -17.18
C ARG A 71 -19.43 32.11 -17.13
N LYS A 72 -20.53 32.88 -17.07
CA LYS A 72 -20.44 34.32 -16.84
C LYS A 72 -20.21 34.59 -15.34
N THR A 73 -19.08 35.18 -15.00
CA THR A 73 -18.73 35.53 -13.62
C THR A 73 -17.79 36.73 -13.62
N TYR A 74 -17.84 37.56 -12.60
CA TYR A 74 -16.98 38.76 -12.43
C TYR A 74 -16.93 39.69 -13.67
N GLY A 75 -18.00 39.74 -14.46
CA GLY A 75 -18.09 40.58 -15.64
C GLY A 75 -17.60 39.96 -16.95
N HIS A 76 -16.94 38.83 -16.91
CA HIS A 76 -16.40 38.08 -18.04
C HIS A 76 -17.14 36.77 -18.30
N ILE A 77 -16.95 36.19 -19.46
CA ILE A 77 -17.35 34.81 -19.77
C ILE A 77 -16.10 33.95 -19.77
N SER A 78 -15.98 33.05 -18.77
CA SER A 78 -14.89 32.09 -18.70
C SER A 78 -15.22 30.88 -19.59
N ASN A 79 -14.42 30.64 -20.64
CA ASN A 79 -14.62 29.58 -21.62
C ASN A 79 -13.62 28.43 -21.43
N GLY A 80 -13.60 27.90 -20.24
CA GLY A 80 -12.73 26.83 -19.78
C GLY A 80 -12.23 27.08 -18.37
N MET A 81 -11.38 26.18 -17.87
CA MET A 81 -10.78 26.28 -16.55
C MET A 81 -9.31 25.83 -16.60
N CYS A 82 -8.41 26.62 -16.00
CA CYS A 82 -7.05 26.16 -15.72
C CYS A 82 -7.09 25.20 -14.53
N ALA A 83 -6.61 23.97 -14.71
CA ALA A 83 -6.79 22.89 -13.74
C ALA A 83 -5.66 22.81 -12.70
N SER A 84 -6.03 22.51 -11.46
CA SER A 84 -5.12 22.05 -10.39
C SER A 84 -4.97 20.52 -10.41
N GLU A 85 -4.03 19.98 -9.65
CA GLU A 85 -3.86 18.52 -9.50
C GLU A 85 -5.11 17.87 -8.92
N ARG A 86 -5.74 18.51 -7.94
CA ARG A 86 -6.95 18.01 -7.28
C ARG A 86 -8.13 17.89 -8.25
N GLU A 87 -8.32 18.86 -9.13
CA GLU A 87 -9.41 18.85 -10.09
C GLU A 87 -9.28 17.75 -11.14
N LEU A 88 -8.03 17.33 -11.44
CA LEU A 88 -7.77 16.22 -12.34
C LEU A 88 -7.63 14.85 -11.63
N GLY A 89 -7.81 14.81 -10.31
CA GLY A 89 -7.61 13.58 -9.53
C GLY A 89 -6.15 13.11 -9.44
N LEU A 90 -5.19 14.03 -9.62
CA LEU A 90 -3.75 13.74 -9.58
C LEU A 90 -3.12 13.94 -8.19
N GLY A 91 -3.91 14.31 -7.20
CA GLY A 91 -3.48 14.56 -5.84
C GLY A 91 -4.39 15.56 -5.12
N ASP A 92 -4.03 15.92 -3.89
CA ASP A 92 -4.82 16.83 -3.05
C ASP A 92 -4.41 18.30 -3.22
N ASN A 93 -3.34 18.57 -3.98
CA ASN A 93 -2.82 19.93 -4.14
C ASN A 93 -3.83 20.84 -4.85
N HIS A 94 -4.21 21.90 -4.16
CA HIS A 94 -5.20 22.90 -4.59
C HIS A 94 -4.68 24.35 -4.42
N ASP A 95 -3.41 24.53 -4.09
CA ASP A 95 -2.83 25.86 -3.83
C ASP A 95 -2.57 26.67 -5.11
N GLY A 96 -2.74 26.03 -6.27
CA GLY A 96 -2.59 26.67 -7.57
C GLY A 96 -2.92 25.73 -8.72
N ILE A 97 -2.76 26.23 -9.95
CA ILE A 97 -2.91 25.44 -11.17
C ILE A 97 -1.63 24.67 -11.49
N ILE A 98 -1.78 23.63 -12.32
CA ILE A 98 -0.63 22.87 -12.83
C ILE A 98 0.20 23.75 -13.77
N LEU A 99 1.45 24.00 -13.37
CA LEU A 99 2.47 24.61 -14.22
C LEU A 99 3.36 23.50 -14.78
N LEU A 100 3.31 23.23 -16.07
CA LEU A 100 4.04 22.10 -16.68
C LEU A 100 5.54 22.20 -16.47
N ARG A 101 6.09 23.41 -16.35
CA ARG A 101 7.50 23.67 -15.99
C ARG A 101 7.91 23.01 -14.65
N LYS A 102 6.97 22.92 -13.69
CA LYS A 102 7.19 22.34 -12.35
C LYS A 102 6.67 20.89 -12.26
N TYR A 103 6.23 20.32 -13.39
CA TYR A 103 5.58 19.01 -13.39
C TYR A 103 6.54 17.86 -13.77
N GLY A 104 7.86 18.08 -13.68
CA GLY A 104 8.87 17.04 -13.87
C GLY A 104 9.24 16.76 -15.34
N PHE A 105 8.87 17.63 -16.27
CA PHE A 105 9.40 17.63 -17.64
C PHE A 105 10.85 18.12 -17.63
N THR A 106 11.72 17.48 -18.41
CA THR A 106 13.05 18.03 -18.68
C THR A 106 12.92 19.35 -19.45
N PRO A 107 13.93 20.24 -19.42
CA PRO A 107 13.90 21.46 -20.21
C PRO A 107 13.64 21.20 -21.70
N GLU A 108 14.24 20.14 -22.26
CA GLU A 108 14.06 19.77 -23.66
C GLU A 108 12.64 19.28 -23.97
N GLU A 109 12.02 18.52 -23.07
CA GLU A 109 10.62 18.09 -23.19
C GLU A 109 9.68 19.28 -23.08
N TYR A 110 9.91 20.16 -22.10
CA TYR A 110 9.10 21.35 -21.88
C TYR A 110 9.09 22.29 -23.09
N GLU A 111 10.24 22.53 -23.72
CA GLU A 111 10.33 23.38 -24.91
C GLU A 111 9.54 22.82 -26.11
N LYS A 112 9.43 21.51 -26.24
CA LYS A 112 8.69 20.84 -27.31
C LYS A 112 7.18 20.92 -27.17
N LEU A 113 6.66 21.16 -25.95
CA LEU A 113 5.21 21.26 -25.72
C LEU A 113 4.61 22.45 -26.48
N GLN A 114 3.48 22.22 -27.15
CA GLN A 114 2.79 23.24 -27.94
C GLN A 114 1.38 23.50 -27.39
N PRO A 115 0.83 24.71 -27.59
CA PRO A 115 -0.60 24.94 -27.34
C PRO A 115 -1.46 23.96 -28.14
N GLY A 116 -2.43 23.32 -27.48
CA GLY A 116 -3.29 22.32 -28.10
C GLY A 116 -2.84 20.87 -27.90
N ASP A 117 -1.64 20.64 -27.36
CA ASP A 117 -1.21 19.29 -26.98
C ASP A 117 -2.19 18.67 -25.98
N ASP A 118 -2.51 17.39 -26.17
CA ASP A 118 -3.44 16.67 -25.32
C ASP A 118 -2.86 16.41 -23.92
N ALA A 119 -3.37 17.13 -22.94
CA ALA A 119 -2.95 17.01 -21.55
C ALA A 119 -3.27 15.62 -20.96
N MET A 120 -4.31 14.92 -21.44
CA MET A 120 -4.61 13.55 -21.01
C MET A 120 -3.45 12.61 -21.35
N HIS A 121 -2.93 12.73 -22.56
CA HIS A 121 -1.78 11.96 -23.01
C HIS A 121 -0.47 12.40 -22.34
N LEU A 122 -0.23 13.70 -22.24
CA LEU A 122 0.99 14.25 -21.60
C LEU A 122 1.10 13.86 -20.11
N LEU A 123 -0.02 13.81 -19.41
CA LEU A 123 -0.10 13.42 -18.01
C LEU A 123 -0.36 11.91 -17.83
N HIS A 124 -0.47 11.15 -18.94
CA HIS A 124 -0.77 9.71 -18.97
C HIS A 124 -2.05 9.32 -18.22
N LEU A 125 -3.08 10.16 -18.27
CA LEU A 125 -4.38 9.90 -17.67
C LEU A 125 -5.23 8.92 -18.50
N ASP A 126 -4.85 8.71 -19.76
CA ASP A 126 -5.45 7.78 -20.73
C ASP A 126 -5.00 6.33 -20.55
N GLN A 127 -3.96 6.09 -19.74
CA GLN A 127 -3.44 4.75 -19.54
C GLN A 127 -4.29 3.96 -18.53
N PRO A 128 -4.63 2.70 -18.82
CA PRO A 128 -5.36 1.86 -17.87
C PRO A 128 -4.55 1.63 -16.59
N LEU A 129 -5.25 1.56 -15.48
CA LEU A 129 -4.72 1.18 -14.17
C LEU A 129 -5.40 -0.10 -13.73
N LEU A 130 -4.60 -1.10 -13.33
CA LEU A 130 -5.09 -2.33 -12.74
C LEU A 130 -4.91 -2.26 -11.23
N GLU A 131 -6.00 -2.42 -10.50
CA GLU A 131 -5.96 -2.62 -9.06
C GLU A 131 -5.91 -4.12 -8.77
N ILE A 132 -4.86 -4.55 -8.06
CA ILE A 132 -4.63 -5.96 -7.72
C ILE A 132 -4.77 -6.11 -6.20
N ASN A 133 -5.72 -6.94 -5.78
CA ASN A 133 -5.84 -7.29 -4.36
C ASN A 133 -4.84 -8.40 -4.02
N ILE A 134 -3.88 -8.09 -3.15
CA ILE A 134 -2.82 -9.01 -2.74
C ILE A 134 -3.20 -9.67 -1.42
N THR A 135 -3.21 -11.00 -1.39
CA THR A 135 -3.45 -11.79 -0.18
C THR A 135 -2.31 -11.65 0.83
N PRO A 136 -2.56 -11.82 2.14
CA PRO A 136 -1.55 -11.62 3.18
C PRO A 136 -0.30 -12.50 3.06
N ASP A 137 -0.41 -13.66 2.46
CA ASP A 137 0.68 -14.62 2.22
C ASP A 137 1.60 -14.22 1.06
N ARG A 138 1.14 -13.33 0.16
CA ARG A 138 1.86 -12.90 -1.05
C ARG A 138 2.54 -11.54 -0.89
N GLY A 139 3.23 -11.31 0.24
CA GLY A 139 3.87 -10.02 0.54
C GLY A 139 4.79 -9.49 -0.56
N TYR A 140 5.54 -10.35 -1.23
CA TYR A 140 6.43 -9.97 -2.35
C TYR A 140 5.69 -9.36 -3.56
N ALA A 141 4.40 -9.69 -3.75
CA ALA A 141 3.59 -9.18 -4.85
C ALA A 141 3.13 -7.72 -4.65
N PHE A 142 3.42 -7.11 -3.48
CA PHE A 142 3.28 -5.65 -3.28
C PHE A 142 4.39 -4.85 -4.00
N SER A 143 4.84 -5.33 -5.16
CA SER A 143 5.87 -4.68 -5.96
C SER A 143 5.72 -5.03 -7.44
N TYR A 144 6.23 -4.15 -8.32
CA TYR A 144 6.33 -4.48 -9.76
C TYR A 144 7.19 -5.73 -9.98
N ARG A 145 8.29 -5.87 -9.21
CA ARG A 145 9.15 -7.06 -9.22
C ARG A 145 8.35 -8.34 -8.97
N GLY A 146 7.50 -8.34 -7.94
CA GLY A 146 6.71 -9.51 -7.56
C GLY A 146 5.60 -9.82 -8.56
N VAL A 147 4.86 -8.79 -9.03
CA VAL A 147 3.82 -8.97 -10.04
C VAL A 147 4.41 -9.46 -11.38
N ALA A 148 5.57 -8.94 -11.79
CA ALA A 148 6.25 -9.40 -13.00
C ALA A 148 6.69 -10.86 -12.90
N ARG A 149 7.09 -11.31 -11.71
CA ARG A 149 7.42 -12.72 -11.44
C ARG A 149 6.17 -13.61 -11.56
N GLU A 150 5.04 -13.20 -10.99
CA GLU A 150 3.78 -13.93 -11.13
C GLU A 150 3.27 -13.97 -12.58
N TYR A 151 3.47 -12.88 -13.33
CA TYR A 151 3.18 -12.86 -14.75
C TYR A 151 4.04 -13.86 -15.53
N HIS A 152 5.33 -13.97 -15.20
CA HIS A 152 6.22 -15.00 -15.75
C HIS A 152 5.69 -16.41 -15.45
N HIS A 153 5.40 -16.73 -14.19
CA HIS A 153 4.89 -18.05 -13.79
C HIS A 153 3.58 -18.43 -14.50
N SER A 154 2.70 -17.44 -14.74
CA SER A 154 1.39 -17.67 -15.34
C SER A 154 1.42 -17.78 -16.87
N THR A 155 2.39 -17.13 -17.53
CA THR A 155 2.38 -16.97 -19.00
C THR A 155 3.59 -17.55 -19.70
N GLY A 156 4.65 -17.92 -18.97
CA GLY A 156 5.94 -18.29 -19.51
C GLY A 156 6.73 -17.11 -20.13
N ALA A 157 6.31 -15.86 -19.92
CA ALA A 157 7.02 -14.69 -20.40
C ALA A 157 8.41 -14.59 -19.75
N VAL A 158 9.41 -14.14 -20.51
CA VAL A 158 10.78 -14.00 -19.98
C VAL A 158 10.80 -12.98 -18.86
N TYR A 159 11.34 -13.39 -17.70
CA TYR A 159 11.55 -12.53 -16.54
C TYR A 159 13.02 -12.49 -16.17
N THR A 160 13.53 -11.28 -15.91
CA THR A 160 14.87 -11.05 -15.37
C THR A 160 14.75 -10.25 -14.09
N ASP A 161 15.16 -10.84 -12.96
CA ASP A 161 15.06 -10.16 -11.68
C ASP A 161 16.04 -8.99 -11.59
N PRO A 162 15.56 -7.72 -11.50
CA PRO A 162 16.41 -6.54 -11.41
C PRO A 162 17.30 -6.54 -10.17
N ALA A 163 16.86 -7.16 -9.08
CA ALA A 163 17.62 -7.23 -7.83
C ALA A 163 18.95 -7.98 -7.99
N THR A 164 19.02 -8.95 -8.88
CA THR A 164 20.26 -9.69 -9.16
C THR A 164 21.37 -8.79 -9.72
N ALA A 165 21.05 -7.93 -10.67
CA ALA A 165 22.01 -7.02 -11.27
C ALA A 165 22.41 -5.90 -10.29
N LEU A 166 21.44 -5.37 -9.55
CA LEU A 166 21.66 -4.34 -8.54
C LEU A 166 22.50 -4.85 -7.37
N GLY A 167 22.21 -6.05 -6.88
CA GLY A 167 22.98 -6.65 -5.78
C GLY A 167 24.46 -6.90 -6.14
N LYS A 168 24.76 -7.24 -7.41
CA LYS A 168 26.14 -7.37 -7.90
C LYS A 168 26.90 -6.04 -7.95
N LYS A 169 26.21 -4.91 -8.05
CA LYS A 169 26.79 -3.56 -8.06
C LYS A 169 26.90 -2.96 -6.66
N ALA A 170 26.12 -3.46 -5.70
CA ALA A 170 26.17 -2.96 -4.34
C ALA A 170 27.57 -3.15 -3.75
N PRO A 171 28.10 -2.16 -2.99
CA PRO A 171 29.41 -2.28 -2.38
C PRO A 171 29.50 -3.46 -1.43
N VAL A 172 30.67 -4.10 -1.41
CA VAL A 172 30.97 -5.21 -0.49
C VAL A 172 31.25 -4.65 0.90
N THR A 173 30.49 -5.10 1.89
CA THR A 173 30.59 -4.63 3.27
C THR A 173 31.58 -5.41 4.14
N GLN A 174 31.99 -6.59 3.67
CA GLN A 174 32.98 -7.43 4.35
C GLN A 174 34.39 -7.17 3.81
N GLY A 175 35.38 -7.08 4.73
CA GLY A 175 36.76 -6.89 4.34
C GLY A 175 37.12 -5.48 3.91
N LEU A 176 36.50 -4.46 4.53
CA LEU A 176 36.90 -3.07 4.32
C LEU A 176 38.41 -2.90 4.52
N PRO A 177 39.09 -2.03 3.74
CA PRO A 177 40.49 -1.71 3.90
C PRO A 177 40.81 -1.31 5.35
N GLU A 178 42.03 -1.65 5.81
CA GLU A 178 42.49 -1.27 7.16
C GLU A 178 42.37 0.25 7.36
N GLY A 179 41.61 0.66 8.38
CA GLY A 179 41.31 2.08 8.70
C GLY A 179 40.10 2.67 8.00
N ALA A 180 39.44 1.98 7.06
CA ALA A 180 38.17 2.42 6.51
C ALA A 180 37.05 2.26 7.56
N LYS A 181 36.23 3.31 7.71
CA LYS A 181 35.03 3.28 8.57
C LYS A 181 33.80 3.16 7.71
N SER A 182 32.84 2.39 8.17
CA SER A 182 31.48 2.39 7.60
C SER A 182 30.81 3.75 7.77
N ASP A 183 29.80 4.02 6.97
CA ASP A 183 29.08 5.30 6.97
C ASP A 183 28.53 5.68 8.34
N ILE A 184 27.95 4.69 9.05
CA ILE A 184 27.47 4.81 10.42
C ILE A 184 27.47 3.44 11.08
N GLU A 185 27.78 3.38 12.35
CA GLU A 185 27.64 2.14 13.12
C GLU A 185 26.18 1.84 13.39
N VAL A 186 25.76 0.57 13.23
CA VAL A 186 24.41 0.09 13.53
C VAL A 186 24.49 -1.02 14.57
N ILE A 187 23.68 -0.89 15.62
CA ILE A 187 23.58 -1.85 16.71
C ILE A 187 22.12 -2.26 16.86
N VAL A 188 21.85 -3.56 16.91
CA VAL A 188 20.53 -4.09 17.25
C VAL A 188 20.57 -4.56 18.71
N ASP A 189 19.77 -3.91 19.56
CA ASP A 189 19.68 -4.16 21.01
C ASP A 189 18.23 -4.50 21.40
N ASP A 190 17.66 -5.54 20.78
CA ASP A 190 16.32 -6.04 21.10
C ASP A 190 16.40 -7.03 22.29
N LYS A 191 16.26 -6.51 23.51
CA LYS A 191 16.33 -7.31 24.74
C LYS A 191 15.06 -8.10 25.03
N ASN A 192 13.95 -7.73 24.42
CA ASN A 192 12.64 -8.33 24.66
C ASN A 192 11.96 -8.68 23.34
N PRO A 193 12.52 -9.63 22.56
CA PRO A 193 11.95 -10.00 21.27
C PRO A 193 10.54 -10.60 21.42
N ILE A 194 9.62 -10.18 20.55
CA ILE A 194 8.27 -10.72 20.51
C ILE A 194 8.32 -12.14 19.95
N HIS A 195 7.67 -13.09 20.61
CA HIS A 195 7.68 -14.52 20.26
C HIS A 195 9.10 -15.13 20.11
N GLY A 196 10.10 -14.54 20.75
CA GLY A 196 11.47 -14.99 20.63
C GLY A 196 12.15 -14.65 19.30
N VAL A 197 11.50 -13.82 18.47
CA VAL A 197 12.03 -13.36 17.18
C VAL A 197 12.57 -11.94 17.35
N VAL A 198 13.85 -11.75 16.96
CA VAL A 198 14.50 -10.43 16.97
C VAL A 198 13.76 -9.49 16.02
N GLY A 199 13.46 -8.28 16.47
CA GLY A 199 12.67 -7.32 15.70
C GLY A 199 13.34 -6.79 14.44
N CYS A 200 14.70 -6.86 14.37
CA CYS A 200 15.48 -6.48 13.19
C CYS A 200 16.65 -7.44 13.04
N ASP A 201 16.70 -8.20 11.97
CA ASP A 201 17.80 -9.14 11.67
C ASP A 201 18.70 -8.66 10.54
N ARG A 202 18.27 -7.63 9.77
CA ARG A 202 19.12 -6.95 8.81
C ARG A 202 18.85 -5.46 8.76
N TYR A 203 19.93 -4.67 8.74
CA TYR A 203 19.89 -3.23 8.59
C TYR A 203 21.04 -2.77 7.70
N TYR A 204 20.71 -2.28 6.51
CA TYR A 204 21.66 -1.76 5.56
C TYR A 204 21.55 -0.23 5.51
N ALA A 205 22.65 0.44 5.84
CA ALA A 205 22.73 1.90 5.84
C ALA A 205 23.78 2.39 4.85
N ARG A 206 23.40 3.31 3.96
CA ARG A 206 24.31 3.87 2.95
C ARG A 206 24.18 5.37 2.85
N ALA A 207 25.27 6.10 2.97
CA ALA A 207 25.30 7.55 2.78
C ALA A 207 25.35 7.93 1.30
N VAL A 208 24.64 9.01 0.95
CA VAL A 208 24.74 9.72 -0.31
C VAL A 208 25.01 11.19 0.01
N ARG A 209 26.16 11.70 -0.37
CA ARG A 209 26.62 13.06 -0.02
C ARG A 209 26.52 14.00 -1.21
N GLY A 210 26.50 15.30 -0.94
CA GLY A 210 26.45 16.33 -2.01
C GLY A 210 25.17 16.32 -2.83
N PHE A 211 24.08 15.75 -2.30
CA PHE A 211 22.78 15.77 -2.94
C PHE A 211 22.28 17.21 -3.14
N ASP A 212 21.78 17.51 -4.32
CA ASP A 212 21.17 18.81 -4.61
C ASP A 212 19.69 18.82 -4.19
N PRO A 213 19.33 19.50 -3.10
CA PRO A 213 17.97 19.53 -2.60
C PRO A 213 16.99 20.29 -3.51
N ALA A 214 17.49 21.09 -4.45
CA ALA A 214 16.67 21.78 -5.46
C ALA A 214 16.27 20.87 -6.63
N SER A 215 16.83 19.67 -6.71
CA SER A 215 16.53 18.70 -7.76
C SER A 215 15.07 18.24 -7.69
N HIS A 216 14.46 18.10 -8.87
CA HIS A 216 13.07 17.68 -8.98
C HIS A 216 12.94 16.19 -9.34
N THR A 217 11.93 15.55 -8.80
CA THR A 217 11.54 14.20 -9.19
C THR A 217 11.20 14.16 -10.69
N PRO A 218 11.85 13.29 -11.48
CA PRO A 218 11.58 13.19 -12.91
C PRO A 218 10.13 12.79 -13.17
N ASN A 219 9.53 13.31 -14.22
CA ASN A 219 8.12 13.16 -14.54
C ASN A 219 7.66 11.68 -14.57
N TRP A 220 8.47 10.79 -15.18
CA TRP A 220 8.13 9.36 -15.24
C TRP A 220 7.98 8.72 -13.85
N MET A 221 8.85 9.09 -12.87
CA MET A 221 8.80 8.57 -11.49
C MET A 221 7.62 9.17 -10.75
N ARG A 222 7.44 10.48 -10.83
CA ARG A 222 6.32 11.20 -10.23
C ARG A 222 4.97 10.61 -10.67
N ARG A 223 4.79 10.35 -11.97
CA ARG A 223 3.58 9.73 -12.51
C ARG A 223 3.34 8.34 -11.96
N ARG A 224 4.36 7.49 -11.88
CA ARG A 224 4.23 6.15 -11.32
C ARG A 224 3.79 6.17 -9.86
N LEU A 225 4.36 7.08 -9.06
CA LEU A 225 3.97 7.28 -7.67
C LEU A 225 2.51 7.72 -7.55
N ILE A 226 2.09 8.75 -8.28
CA ILE A 226 0.72 9.26 -8.25
C ILE A 226 -0.28 8.19 -8.68
N ARG A 227 0.00 7.44 -9.73
CA ARG A 227 -0.85 6.35 -10.21
C ARG A 227 -0.95 5.18 -9.23
N ALA A 228 0.07 4.98 -8.41
CA ALA A 228 0.06 4.02 -7.30
C ALA A 228 -0.61 4.57 -6.02
N GLY A 229 -1.25 5.75 -6.09
CA GLY A 229 -1.92 6.38 -4.96
C GLY A 229 -0.98 7.09 -3.98
N MET A 230 0.28 7.32 -4.36
CA MET A 230 1.28 7.98 -3.51
C MET A 230 1.49 9.43 -3.94
N ARG A 231 1.67 10.34 -2.96
CA ARG A 231 2.03 11.73 -3.24
C ARG A 231 3.52 11.83 -3.55
N SER A 232 3.88 12.65 -4.54
CA SER A 232 5.26 13.09 -4.77
C SER A 232 5.59 14.23 -3.80
N ILE A 233 6.69 14.13 -3.06
CA ILE A 233 7.07 15.05 -1.99
C ILE A 233 8.38 15.78 -2.34
N SER A 234 9.47 15.04 -2.43
CA SER A 234 10.80 15.52 -2.83
C SER A 234 11.55 14.38 -3.51
N LEU A 235 12.58 14.69 -4.29
CA LEU A 235 13.34 13.64 -4.99
C LEU A 235 13.87 12.56 -4.05
N ALA A 236 14.37 12.92 -2.86
CA ALA A 236 14.90 11.96 -1.91
C ALA A 236 13.80 10.99 -1.40
N VAL A 237 12.64 11.52 -1.03
CA VAL A 237 11.50 10.71 -0.56
C VAL A 237 10.88 9.91 -1.70
N ASP A 238 10.75 10.51 -2.87
CA ASP A 238 10.14 9.89 -4.04
C ASP A 238 10.98 8.70 -4.55
N VAL A 239 12.30 8.79 -4.46
CA VAL A 239 13.21 7.68 -4.78
C VAL A 239 12.98 6.51 -3.83
N THR A 240 12.88 6.73 -2.52
CA THR A 240 12.62 5.64 -1.56
C THR A 240 11.25 5.00 -1.78
N ASN A 241 10.23 5.81 -2.04
CA ASN A 241 8.89 5.34 -2.37
C ASN A 241 8.86 4.57 -3.70
N TYR A 242 9.59 5.03 -4.71
CA TYR A 242 9.66 4.34 -5.99
C TYR A 242 10.35 2.97 -5.86
N VAL A 243 11.47 2.89 -5.13
CA VAL A 243 12.16 1.62 -4.85
C VAL A 243 11.24 0.64 -4.12
N MET A 244 10.46 1.13 -3.17
CA MET A 244 9.47 0.32 -2.46
C MET A 244 8.41 -0.25 -3.42
N LEU A 245 7.89 0.55 -4.37
CA LEU A 245 6.93 0.08 -5.37
C LEU A 245 7.57 -0.88 -6.37
N ASP A 246 8.78 -0.60 -6.82
CA ASP A 246 9.45 -1.37 -7.87
C ASP A 246 9.98 -2.71 -7.36
N LEU A 247 10.71 -2.70 -6.25
CA LEU A 247 11.40 -3.87 -5.70
C LEU A 247 10.65 -4.54 -4.54
N GLY A 248 9.78 -3.82 -3.84
CA GLY A 248 9.09 -4.33 -2.64
C GLY A 248 9.84 -4.10 -1.33
N GLN A 249 10.90 -3.29 -1.33
CA GLN A 249 11.69 -2.94 -0.16
C GLN A 249 11.30 -1.55 0.33
N PRO A 250 10.58 -1.41 1.46
CA PRO A 250 10.40 -0.10 2.06
C PRO A 250 11.74 0.46 2.55
N MET A 251 11.95 1.74 2.30
CA MET A 251 13.17 2.45 2.64
C MET A 251 12.84 3.73 3.38
N HIS A 252 13.80 4.22 4.16
CA HIS A 252 13.75 5.55 4.75
C HIS A 252 14.99 6.36 4.39
N ALA A 253 14.83 7.69 4.34
CA ALA A 253 15.93 8.62 4.09
C ALA A 253 16.01 9.60 5.26
N TYR A 254 17.16 9.65 5.91
CA TYR A 254 17.46 10.61 6.98
C TYR A 254 18.38 11.71 6.46
N ASP A 255 18.25 12.89 7.06
CA ASP A 255 19.27 13.94 6.96
C ASP A 255 20.50 13.50 7.78
N LEU A 256 21.54 13.05 7.08
CA LEU A 256 22.75 12.49 7.70
C LEU A 256 23.44 13.49 8.65
N ASP A 257 23.35 14.78 8.34
CA ASP A 257 24.00 15.81 9.15
C ASP A 257 23.33 16.02 10.52
N LYS A 258 22.10 15.51 10.70
CA LYS A 258 21.37 15.53 11.97
C LYS A 258 21.56 14.26 12.79
N ILE A 259 22.04 13.17 12.19
CA ILE A 259 22.16 11.86 12.86
C ILE A 259 23.50 11.72 13.55
N GLU A 260 23.45 11.38 14.84
CA GLU A 260 24.65 11.10 15.65
C GLU A 260 24.73 9.59 15.96
N GLY A 261 25.70 8.94 15.36
CA GLY A 261 25.89 7.48 15.52
C GLY A 261 26.36 7.04 16.91
N PRO A 262 26.20 5.75 17.26
CA PRO A 262 25.61 4.71 16.44
C PRO A 262 24.06 4.83 16.31
N ILE A 263 23.51 4.30 15.20
CA ILE A 263 22.08 3.97 15.16
C ILE A 263 21.86 2.74 16.04
N VAL A 264 20.84 2.81 16.89
CA VAL A 264 20.46 1.69 17.75
C VAL A 264 19.02 1.29 17.48
N VAL A 265 18.82 0.07 17.03
CA VAL A 265 17.48 -0.54 16.88
C VAL A 265 17.14 -1.24 18.18
N ARG A 266 16.14 -0.74 18.89
CA ARG A 266 15.74 -1.24 20.21
C ARG A 266 14.24 -1.17 20.45
N ARG A 267 13.76 -1.80 21.50
CA ARG A 267 12.40 -1.59 21.99
C ARG A 267 12.29 -0.25 22.71
N ALA A 268 11.06 0.32 22.70
CA ALA A 268 10.79 1.53 23.43
C ALA A 268 10.93 1.32 24.94
N ASN A 269 11.35 2.38 25.64
CA ASN A 269 11.29 2.43 27.10
C ASN A 269 9.89 2.89 27.55
N GLU A 270 9.54 2.58 28.80
CA GLU A 270 8.28 3.05 29.38
C GLU A 270 8.21 4.59 29.39
N GLY A 271 7.10 5.14 28.89
CA GLY A 271 6.86 6.59 28.85
C GLY A 271 7.54 7.34 27.70
N GLU A 272 8.25 6.67 26.80
CA GLU A 272 8.80 7.33 25.61
C GLU A 272 7.69 7.81 24.67
N LYS A 273 7.94 8.92 23.99
CA LYS A 273 7.03 9.57 23.04
C LYS A 273 7.74 9.88 21.73
N LEU A 274 6.97 9.95 20.66
CA LEU A 274 7.47 10.33 19.35
C LEU A 274 6.44 11.20 18.63
N THR A 275 6.88 12.32 18.05
CA THR A 275 6.11 13.06 17.05
C THR A 275 6.49 12.52 15.67
N THR A 276 5.53 11.93 14.97
CA THR A 276 5.73 11.33 13.64
C THR A 276 5.65 12.35 12.51
N LEU A 277 6.08 11.96 11.29
CA LEU A 277 6.11 12.81 10.09
C LEU A 277 4.74 13.42 9.71
N ASP A 278 3.62 12.82 10.16
CA ASP A 278 2.28 13.40 10.00
C ASP A 278 1.92 14.44 11.07
N GLY A 279 2.87 14.81 11.94
CA GLY A 279 2.74 15.83 12.98
C GLY A 279 1.96 15.37 14.21
N LYS A 280 1.71 14.07 14.37
CA LYS A 280 1.00 13.55 15.54
C LYS A 280 1.94 13.02 16.60
N ASP A 281 1.54 13.23 17.86
CA ASP A 281 2.25 12.69 19.01
C ASP A 281 1.73 11.29 19.35
N HIS A 282 2.65 10.38 19.60
CA HIS A 282 2.36 8.99 19.97
C HIS A 282 3.05 8.64 21.28
N ASP A 283 2.30 8.07 22.22
CA ASP A 283 2.84 7.39 23.40
C ASP A 283 3.31 6.00 22.97
N LEU A 284 4.61 5.73 23.10
CA LEU A 284 5.21 4.49 22.64
C LEU A 284 5.00 3.36 23.65
N SER A 285 4.79 2.15 23.14
CA SER A 285 4.69 0.94 23.94
C SER A 285 6.02 0.23 23.99
N VAL A 286 6.33 -0.42 25.09
CA VAL A 286 7.54 -1.25 25.26
C VAL A 286 7.68 -2.39 24.25
N GLU A 287 6.61 -2.71 23.52
CA GLU A 287 6.65 -3.64 22.39
C GLU A 287 7.06 -2.98 21.06
N ASP A 288 7.03 -1.64 20.97
CA ASP A 288 7.37 -0.96 19.72
C ASP A 288 8.87 -1.04 19.45
N LEU A 289 9.21 -1.47 18.24
CA LEU A 289 10.58 -1.44 17.77
C LEU A 289 10.90 -0.05 17.23
N LEU A 290 11.98 0.54 17.70
CA LEU A 290 12.38 1.90 17.38
C LEU A 290 13.72 1.93 16.64
N ILE A 291 13.82 2.88 15.71
CA ILE A 291 15.10 3.35 15.20
C ILE A 291 15.49 4.56 16.05
N THR A 292 16.67 4.53 16.64
CA THR A 292 17.19 5.58 17.50
C THR A 292 18.61 5.95 17.11
N ASP A 293 19.06 7.16 17.47
CA ASP A 293 20.45 7.56 17.37
C ASP A 293 21.04 7.91 18.75
N SER A 294 22.30 8.35 18.79
CA SER A 294 23.09 8.41 20.03
C SER A 294 23.72 9.78 20.25
N PRO A 295 22.91 10.87 20.42
CA PRO A 295 23.42 12.21 20.61
C PRO A 295 24.29 12.29 21.85
N ASN A 296 25.40 13.04 21.75
CA ASN A 296 26.38 13.26 22.82
C ASN A 296 27.01 11.93 23.33
N GLY A 297 26.95 10.85 22.57
CA GLY A 297 27.43 9.53 22.98
C GLY A 297 26.46 8.76 23.89
N GLU A 298 25.26 9.26 24.11
CA GLU A 298 24.19 8.56 24.84
C GLU A 298 23.51 7.54 23.94
N ARG A 299 23.95 6.32 24.03
CA ARG A 299 23.56 5.22 23.14
C ARG A 299 22.02 5.04 23.02
N GLY A 300 21.47 5.28 21.84
CA GLY A 300 20.07 5.05 21.52
C GLY A 300 19.10 5.95 22.29
N SER A 301 19.53 7.13 22.73
CA SER A 301 18.72 8.00 23.59
C SER A 301 17.66 8.80 22.83
N ARG A 302 17.85 9.07 21.52
CA ARG A 302 16.89 9.86 20.74
C ARG A 302 16.16 9.01 19.72
N VAL A 303 14.83 9.04 19.76
CA VAL A 303 13.97 8.27 18.86
C VAL A 303 13.88 8.97 17.50
N LEU A 304 14.19 8.25 16.43
CA LEU A 304 14.08 8.70 15.04
C LEU A 304 12.80 8.22 14.36
N GLY A 305 12.22 7.10 14.79
CA GLY A 305 11.02 6.56 14.19
C GLY A 305 10.59 5.23 14.81
N ILE A 306 9.35 4.83 14.49
CA ILE A 306 8.85 3.49 14.73
C ILE A 306 9.26 2.63 13.54
N ALA A 307 10.12 1.65 13.77
CA ALA A 307 10.71 0.80 12.72
C ALA A 307 9.64 0.21 11.79
N GLY A 308 9.82 0.38 10.49
CA GLY A 308 8.92 -0.15 9.46
C GLY A 308 7.50 0.41 9.45
N VAL A 309 7.18 1.39 10.31
CA VAL A 309 5.84 2.00 10.40
C VAL A 309 5.87 3.44 9.95
N MET A 310 6.57 4.32 10.66
CA MET A 310 6.67 5.74 10.31
C MET A 310 7.87 6.42 10.99
N GLY A 311 8.56 7.27 10.23
CA GLY A 311 9.62 8.12 10.74
C GLY A 311 9.11 9.23 11.66
N GLY A 312 9.99 9.74 12.51
CA GLY A 312 9.78 10.93 13.34
C GLY A 312 10.21 12.20 12.62
N LEU A 313 9.77 13.34 13.12
CA LEU A 313 10.14 14.67 12.59
C LEU A 313 11.64 14.96 12.71
N TYR A 314 12.30 14.41 13.73
CA TYR A 314 13.74 14.57 13.87
C TYR A 314 14.46 13.66 12.86
N GLY A 315 15.42 14.22 12.14
CA GLY A 315 16.14 13.50 11.10
C GLY A 315 15.43 13.49 9.74
N GLU A 316 14.27 14.15 9.60
CA GLU A 316 13.57 14.31 8.34
C GLU A 316 14.43 15.04 7.29
N VAL A 317 14.37 14.54 6.05
CA VAL A 317 14.95 15.20 4.86
C VAL A 317 14.13 16.45 4.53
N THR A 318 14.81 17.58 4.42
CA THR A 318 14.22 18.89 4.14
C THR A 318 14.76 19.46 2.82
N ALA A 319 14.25 20.63 2.43
CA ALA A 319 14.76 21.39 1.27
C ALA A 319 16.22 21.88 1.43
N GLU A 320 16.82 21.68 2.58
CA GLU A 320 18.20 22.08 2.88
C GLU A 320 19.17 20.90 2.98
N THR A 321 18.64 19.67 3.02
CA THR A 321 19.41 18.44 3.20
C THR A 321 20.32 18.16 2.01
N LYS A 322 21.61 18.07 2.26
CA LYS A 322 22.65 17.77 1.25
C LYS A 322 23.28 16.39 1.41
N ASN A 323 23.19 15.83 2.59
CA ASN A 323 23.74 14.52 2.88
C ASN A 323 22.62 13.62 3.38
N ILE A 324 22.40 12.50 2.70
CA ILE A 324 21.30 11.58 2.95
C ILE A 324 21.87 10.28 3.49
N LEU A 325 21.26 9.73 4.53
CA LEU A 325 21.47 8.35 4.96
C LEU A 325 20.28 7.52 4.52
N LEU A 326 20.50 6.58 3.62
CA LEU A 326 19.50 5.61 3.19
C LEU A 326 19.45 4.45 4.18
N GLU A 327 18.23 4.16 4.67
CA GLU A 327 17.91 2.96 5.45
C GLU A 327 17.22 1.95 4.54
N SER A 328 17.71 0.71 4.54
CA SER A 328 17.06 -0.45 3.93
C SER A 328 17.17 -1.60 4.91
N ALA A 329 16.07 -2.00 5.54
CA ALA A 329 16.10 -2.95 6.65
C ALA A 329 15.11 -4.09 6.45
N HIS A 330 15.31 -5.18 7.24
CA HIS A 330 14.34 -6.24 7.40
C HIS A 330 13.89 -6.28 8.86
N PHE A 331 12.55 -6.24 9.06
CA PHE A 331 11.92 -6.21 10.37
C PHE A 331 10.95 -7.37 10.56
N ASP A 332 10.81 -7.82 11.81
CA ASP A 332 9.85 -8.85 12.19
C ASP A 332 8.40 -8.45 11.89
N GLN A 333 7.70 -9.29 11.14
CA GLN A 333 6.33 -9.08 10.66
C GLN A 333 5.35 -8.80 11.81
N VAL A 334 5.45 -9.58 12.90
CA VAL A 334 4.54 -9.47 14.05
C VAL A 334 4.75 -8.17 14.81
N SER A 335 6.01 -7.78 15.01
CA SER A 335 6.37 -6.50 15.65
C SER A 335 5.78 -5.32 14.89
N ILE A 336 5.94 -5.30 13.56
CA ILE A 336 5.43 -4.19 12.73
C ILE A 336 3.90 -4.18 12.71
N ALA A 337 3.26 -5.33 12.52
CA ALA A 337 1.80 -5.44 12.52
C ALA A 337 1.17 -4.94 13.83
N ARG A 338 1.77 -5.29 14.98
CA ARG A 338 1.30 -4.84 16.30
C ARG A 338 1.45 -3.34 16.48
N SER A 339 2.60 -2.76 16.13
CA SER A 339 2.87 -1.33 16.23
C SER A 339 1.96 -0.52 15.32
N ALA A 340 1.81 -0.91 14.05
CA ALA A 340 0.94 -0.23 13.09
C ALA A 340 -0.52 -0.19 13.56
N ARG A 341 -1.04 -1.30 14.11
CA ARG A 341 -2.42 -1.36 14.66
C ARG A 341 -2.57 -0.55 15.94
N ARG A 342 -1.62 -0.61 16.86
CA ARG A 342 -1.63 0.13 18.13
C ARG A 342 -1.70 1.62 17.90
N HIS A 343 -0.86 2.12 17.02
CA HIS A 343 -0.79 3.55 16.71
C HIS A 343 -1.79 3.99 15.63
N LYS A 344 -2.53 3.06 15.02
CA LYS A 344 -3.47 3.30 13.91
C LYS A 344 -2.80 3.99 12.71
N ILE A 345 -1.60 3.56 12.37
CA ILE A 345 -0.80 4.06 11.24
C ILE A 345 -0.68 2.99 10.16
N PRO A 346 -1.64 2.86 9.24
CA PRO A 346 -1.54 1.94 8.11
C PRO A 346 -0.68 2.58 7.00
N SER A 347 0.63 2.47 7.10
CA SER A 347 1.54 2.98 6.06
C SER A 347 1.79 1.94 4.96
N GLU A 348 2.22 2.38 3.78
CA GLU A 348 2.63 1.49 2.69
C GLU A 348 3.86 0.63 3.08
N ALA A 349 4.71 1.15 3.95
CA ALA A 349 5.83 0.40 4.53
C ALA A 349 5.34 -0.71 5.47
N SER A 350 4.47 -0.37 6.45
CA SER A 350 3.96 -1.35 7.41
C SER A 350 3.18 -2.48 6.74
N ARG A 351 2.40 -2.18 5.70
CA ARG A 351 1.69 -3.20 4.90
C ARG A 351 2.61 -4.23 4.26
N ARG A 352 3.82 -3.81 3.84
CA ARG A 352 4.82 -4.72 3.26
C ARG A 352 5.54 -5.51 4.33
N PHE A 353 6.01 -4.84 5.39
CA PHE A 353 6.72 -5.52 6.47
C PHE A 353 5.83 -6.54 7.20
N GLU A 354 4.56 -6.23 7.48
CA GLU A 354 3.65 -7.17 8.16
C GLU A 354 3.36 -8.44 7.36
N ARG A 355 3.58 -8.40 6.03
CA ARG A 355 3.41 -9.55 5.12
C ARG A 355 4.73 -10.23 4.75
N GLY A 356 5.84 -9.67 5.16
CA GLY A 356 7.18 -10.16 4.89
C GLY A 356 7.83 -9.51 3.68
N VAL A 357 8.98 -8.91 3.92
CA VAL A 357 9.87 -8.35 2.92
C VAL A 357 10.99 -9.36 2.66
N ASP A 358 11.55 -9.35 1.45
CA ASP A 358 12.69 -10.18 1.06
C ASP A 358 13.92 -9.80 1.91
N ASP A 359 14.40 -10.73 2.73
CA ASP A 359 15.50 -10.52 3.68
C ASP A 359 16.89 -10.42 3.03
N GLN A 360 16.98 -10.59 1.70
CA GLN A 360 18.23 -10.46 0.93
C GLN A 360 18.25 -9.22 0.03
N LEU A 361 17.17 -8.44 0.00
CA LEU A 361 16.98 -7.36 -0.97
C LEU A 361 17.67 -6.05 -0.60
N GLN A 362 18.02 -5.83 0.67
CA GLN A 362 18.45 -4.54 1.22
C GLN A 362 19.63 -3.89 0.47
N PRO A 363 20.71 -4.59 0.11
CA PRO A 363 21.80 -3.99 -0.66
C PRO A 363 21.37 -3.57 -2.07
N ALA A 364 20.54 -4.38 -2.74
CA ALA A 364 20.07 -4.10 -4.09
C ALA A 364 19.13 -2.88 -4.11
N ALA A 365 18.27 -2.76 -3.13
CA ALA A 365 17.37 -1.62 -2.98
C ALA A 365 18.14 -0.31 -2.70
N ALA A 366 19.10 -0.35 -1.78
CA ALA A 366 19.98 0.79 -1.50
C ALA A 366 20.83 1.18 -2.71
N GLN A 367 21.27 0.20 -3.52
CA GLN A 367 21.98 0.47 -4.76
C GLN A 367 21.09 1.18 -5.77
N MET A 368 19.85 0.73 -5.97
CA MET A 368 18.90 1.39 -6.86
C MET A 368 18.60 2.82 -6.42
N ALA A 369 18.35 3.02 -5.14
CA ALA A 369 18.10 4.35 -4.59
C ALA A 369 19.30 5.28 -4.81
N ALA A 370 20.51 4.79 -4.53
CA ALA A 370 21.75 5.54 -4.78
C ALA A 370 21.93 5.90 -6.25
N GLU A 371 21.75 4.96 -7.20
CA GLU A 371 21.83 5.24 -8.65
C GLU A 371 20.84 6.33 -9.09
N LEU A 372 19.62 6.32 -8.53
CA LEU A 372 18.61 7.34 -8.85
C LEU A 372 18.97 8.71 -8.25
N LEU A 373 19.49 8.76 -7.02
CA LEU A 373 19.95 10.00 -6.39
C LEU A 373 21.19 10.58 -7.09
N VAL A 374 22.09 9.74 -7.59
CA VAL A 374 23.20 10.17 -8.46
C VAL A 374 22.67 10.79 -9.75
N LYS A 375 21.79 10.06 -10.44
CA LYS A 375 21.32 10.43 -11.76
C LYS A 375 20.50 11.72 -11.78
N TYR A 376 19.67 11.94 -10.76
CA TYR A 376 18.71 13.03 -10.75
C TYR A 376 18.99 14.10 -9.69
N GLY A 377 19.81 13.80 -8.69
CA GLY A 377 20.13 14.69 -7.58
C GLY A 377 21.62 15.00 -7.41
N ASN A 378 22.47 14.57 -8.36
CA ASN A 378 23.92 14.79 -8.35
C ASN A 378 24.64 14.26 -7.08
N GLY A 379 24.03 13.36 -6.34
CA GLY A 379 24.60 12.81 -5.11
C GLY A 379 25.81 11.90 -5.38
N GLU A 380 26.69 11.79 -4.40
CA GLU A 380 27.85 10.89 -4.39
C GLU A 380 27.63 9.78 -3.37
N PRO A 381 27.36 8.53 -3.80
CA PRO A 381 27.10 7.42 -2.89
C PRO A 381 28.41 6.93 -2.26
N SER A 382 28.36 6.60 -0.98
CA SER A 382 29.48 5.99 -0.28
C SER A 382 29.77 4.57 -0.79
N GLU A 383 31.05 4.21 -0.82
CA GLU A 383 31.53 2.85 -1.07
C GLU A 383 31.69 2.02 0.22
N HIS A 384 31.36 2.59 1.37
CA HIS A 384 31.53 1.98 2.69
C HIS A 384 30.20 1.92 3.49
N PRO A 385 29.14 1.30 2.94
CA PRO A 385 27.89 1.14 3.67
C PRO A 385 28.06 0.24 4.90
N THR A 386 27.13 0.33 5.82
CA THR A 386 26.99 -0.60 6.93
C THR A 386 25.98 -1.69 6.56
N ASP A 387 26.29 -2.94 6.76
CA ASP A 387 25.37 -4.08 6.65
C ASP A 387 25.40 -4.90 7.94
N TYR A 388 24.51 -4.55 8.87
CA TYR A 388 24.21 -5.43 9.98
C TYR A 388 23.35 -6.57 9.45
N ASN A 389 23.85 -7.81 9.49
CA ASN A 389 23.16 -8.96 8.91
C ASN A 389 23.32 -10.19 9.80
N THR A 390 22.22 -10.60 10.40
CA THR A 390 22.10 -11.82 11.22
C THR A 390 21.02 -12.76 10.67
N VAL A 391 20.58 -12.53 9.43
CA VAL A 391 19.58 -13.37 8.75
C VAL A 391 20.06 -14.81 8.71
N CYS A 392 19.23 -15.71 9.22
CA CYS A 392 19.51 -17.13 9.21
C CYS A 392 19.14 -17.78 7.88
N ASN A 393 19.92 -18.78 7.48
CA ASN A 393 19.58 -19.59 6.32
C ASN A 393 18.20 -20.26 6.51
N ARG A 394 17.39 -20.25 5.47
CA ARG A 394 16.09 -20.93 5.46
C ARG A 394 16.26 -22.43 5.61
N ARG A 395 15.37 -23.03 6.40
CA ARG A 395 15.37 -24.48 6.59
C ARG A 395 14.75 -25.15 5.38
N PRO A 396 15.36 -26.22 4.85
CA PRO A 396 14.74 -27.00 3.80
C PRO A 396 13.46 -27.67 4.31
N ILE A 397 12.45 -27.71 3.46
CA ILE A 397 11.21 -28.43 3.67
C ILE A 397 11.36 -29.82 3.06
N LEU A 398 11.16 -30.88 3.86
CA LEU A 398 11.11 -32.25 3.35
C LEU A 398 9.74 -32.49 2.72
N PHE A 399 9.73 -32.69 1.42
CA PHE A 399 8.51 -32.75 0.61
C PHE A 399 8.44 -34.06 -0.18
N LYS A 400 7.25 -34.67 -0.18
CA LYS A 400 6.98 -35.85 -1.00
C LYS A 400 6.03 -35.48 -2.14
N ALA A 401 6.35 -35.87 -3.36
CA ALA A 401 5.48 -35.64 -4.52
C ALA A 401 4.06 -36.17 -4.30
N SER A 402 3.91 -37.29 -3.57
CA SER A 402 2.60 -37.86 -3.23
C SER A 402 1.70 -36.96 -2.38
N GLU A 403 2.25 -35.93 -1.72
CA GLU A 403 1.46 -34.97 -0.96
C GLU A 403 0.54 -34.14 -1.90
N VAL A 404 0.95 -33.89 -3.12
CA VAL A 404 0.13 -33.18 -4.11
C VAL A 404 -1.17 -33.94 -4.38
N ALA A 405 -1.08 -35.23 -4.65
CA ALA A 405 -2.25 -36.08 -4.84
C ALA A 405 -3.06 -36.25 -3.55
N ARG A 406 -2.37 -36.39 -2.41
CA ARG A 406 -3.04 -36.60 -1.10
C ARG A 406 -3.84 -35.38 -0.65
N VAL A 407 -3.30 -34.17 -0.80
CA VAL A 407 -3.88 -32.93 -0.27
C VAL A 407 -4.80 -32.25 -1.30
N ALA A 408 -4.32 -32.06 -2.54
CA ALA A 408 -5.05 -31.37 -3.59
C ALA A 408 -5.84 -32.33 -4.53
N GLY A 409 -5.57 -33.64 -4.49
CA GLY A 409 -6.20 -34.60 -5.38
C GLY A 409 -5.67 -34.55 -6.81
N LEU A 410 -4.60 -33.79 -7.07
CA LEU A 410 -3.99 -33.63 -8.38
C LEU A 410 -3.01 -34.77 -8.66
N ASP A 411 -3.16 -35.43 -9.81
CA ASP A 411 -2.22 -36.44 -10.30
C ASP A 411 -1.15 -35.75 -11.17
N THR A 412 -0.08 -35.27 -10.51
CA THR A 412 1.00 -34.52 -11.14
C THR A 412 2.29 -35.33 -11.07
N ASP A 413 3.01 -35.45 -12.19
CA ASP A 413 4.26 -36.20 -12.22
C ASP A 413 5.40 -35.45 -11.48
N VAL A 414 6.39 -36.24 -11.03
CA VAL A 414 7.51 -35.78 -10.17
C VAL A 414 8.34 -34.68 -10.85
N ASN A 415 8.52 -34.74 -12.18
CA ASN A 415 9.33 -33.75 -12.89
C ASN A 415 8.58 -32.43 -12.98
N THR A 416 7.30 -32.44 -13.32
CA THR A 416 6.44 -31.24 -13.34
C THR A 416 6.42 -30.56 -11.97
N ILE A 417 6.32 -31.32 -10.88
CA ILE A 417 6.40 -30.79 -9.51
C ILE A 417 7.75 -30.09 -9.27
N SER A 418 8.85 -30.78 -9.63
CA SER A 418 10.20 -30.23 -9.48
C SER A 418 10.40 -28.95 -10.29
N ASP A 419 9.93 -28.93 -11.54
CA ASP A 419 10.04 -27.79 -12.44
C ASP A 419 9.27 -26.57 -11.89
N ILE A 420 8.04 -26.78 -11.44
CA ILE A 420 7.21 -25.72 -10.82
C ILE A 420 7.91 -25.15 -9.59
N LEU A 421 8.38 -26.00 -8.67
CA LEU A 421 9.06 -25.55 -7.45
C LEU A 421 10.37 -24.80 -7.76
N THR A 422 11.07 -25.21 -8.80
CA THR A 422 12.28 -24.53 -9.27
C THR A 422 11.94 -23.17 -9.89
N ASP A 423 10.89 -23.11 -10.71
CA ASP A 423 10.47 -21.89 -11.40
C ASP A 423 10.00 -20.80 -10.43
N ILE A 424 9.32 -21.16 -9.34
CA ILE A 424 8.96 -20.19 -8.29
C ILE A 424 10.17 -19.72 -7.45
N GLY A 425 11.38 -20.23 -7.75
CA GLY A 425 12.65 -19.83 -7.17
C GLY A 425 13.15 -20.70 -6.01
N CYS A 426 12.50 -21.82 -5.72
CA CYS A 426 13.01 -22.75 -4.72
C CYS A 426 14.27 -23.48 -5.20
N THR A 427 15.17 -23.77 -4.27
CA THR A 427 16.27 -24.72 -4.53
C THR A 427 15.76 -26.11 -4.21
N VAL A 428 15.65 -26.95 -5.26
CA VAL A 428 15.12 -28.31 -5.17
C VAL A 428 16.27 -29.31 -5.26
N ALA A 429 16.38 -30.19 -4.27
CA ALA A 429 17.36 -31.27 -4.25
C ALA A 429 16.69 -32.62 -3.99
N GLY A 430 17.21 -33.69 -4.60
CA GLY A 430 16.61 -35.04 -4.52
C GLY A 430 15.62 -35.32 -5.64
N GLY A 431 14.56 -36.07 -5.36
CA GLY A 431 13.47 -36.37 -6.30
C GLY A 431 13.52 -37.76 -6.95
N GLY A 432 14.62 -38.48 -6.85
CA GLY A 432 14.78 -39.80 -7.52
C GLY A 432 13.77 -40.86 -7.09
N ASN A 433 13.15 -40.70 -5.92
CA ASN A 433 12.09 -41.58 -5.41
C ASN A 433 10.81 -40.80 -5.07
N GLY A 434 10.68 -39.56 -5.59
CA GLY A 434 9.58 -38.64 -5.26
C GLY A 434 9.74 -37.90 -3.92
N GLU A 435 10.91 -37.98 -3.29
CA GLU A 435 11.22 -37.21 -2.06
C GLU A 435 12.20 -36.08 -2.38
N PHE A 436 11.85 -34.88 -1.96
CA PHE A 436 12.60 -33.64 -2.21
C PHE A 436 13.03 -32.98 -0.90
N SER A 437 14.14 -32.26 -0.97
CA SER A 437 14.54 -31.25 -0.01
C SER A 437 14.40 -29.89 -0.70
N VAL A 438 13.38 -29.10 -0.33
CA VAL A 438 13.01 -27.86 -0.99
C VAL A 438 13.36 -26.68 -0.10
N THR A 439 14.26 -25.81 -0.54
CA THR A 439 14.59 -24.57 0.18
C THR A 439 13.90 -23.40 -0.49
N PRO A 440 12.95 -22.71 0.21
CA PRO A 440 12.26 -21.55 -0.32
C PRO A 440 13.19 -20.36 -0.60
N PRO A 441 12.89 -19.52 -1.59
CA PRO A 441 13.63 -18.29 -1.85
C PRO A 441 13.40 -17.23 -0.77
N SER A 442 14.28 -16.23 -0.70
CA SER A 442 14.26 -15.18 0.33
C SER A 442 12.98 -14.31 0.33
N TRP A 443 12.31 -14.18 -0.79
CA TRP A 443 11.07 -13.41 -0.92
C TRP A 443 9.79 -14.19 -0.58
N ARG A 444 9.91 -15.49 -0.19
CA ARG A 444 8.76 -16.35 0.15
C ARG A 444 8.83 -16.78 1.63
N PRO A 445 8.59 -15.87 2.57
CA PRO A 445 8.55 -16.21 4.01
C PRO A 445 7.33 -17.05 4.40
N ASP A 446 6.35 -17.16 3.52
CA ASP A 446 5.12 -17.92 3.68
C ASP A 446 5.32 -19.43 3.48
N LEU A 447 6.34 -19.87 2.73
CA LEU A 447 6.62 -21.27 2.48
C LEU A 447 7.38 -21.89 3.65
N ASN A 448 6.71 -22.65 4.50
CA ASN A 448 7.26 -23.24 5.71
C ASN A 448 6.96 -24.73 5.87
N GLU A 449 5.84 -25.19 5.31
CA GLU A 449 5.32 -26.54 5.47
C GLU A 449 5.10 -27.21 4.11
N PRO A 450 5.03 -28.55 4.04
CA PRO A 450 4.76 -29.27 2.81
C PRO A 450 3.44 -28.84 2.10
N CYS A 451 2.43 -28.48 2.86
CA CYS A 451 1.14 -28.02 2.30
C CYS A 451 1.27 -26.71 1.54
N ASP A 452 2.20 -25.82 1.93
CA ASP A 452 2.45 -24.57 1.21
C ASP A 452 3.03 -24.86 -0.18
N LEU A 453 3.88 -25.88 -0.30
CA LEU A 453 4.41 -26.32 -1.60
C LEU A 453 3.34 -27.02 -2.45
N VAL A 454 2.41 -27.75 -1.85
CA VAL A 454 1.25 -28.33 -2.56
C VAL A 454 0.39 -27.21 -3.15
N GLU A 455 0.16 -26.13 -2.41
CA GLU A 455 -0.61 -24.99 -2.90
C GLU A 455 0.04 -24.34 -4.11
N GLU A 456 1.37 -24.17 -4.10
CA GLU A 456 2.10 -23.63 -5.25
C GLU A 456 1.96 -24.51 -6.49
N VAL A 457 2.08 -25.83 -6.32
CA VAL A 457 1.90 -26.77 -7.43
C VAL A 457 0.46 -26.70 -7.95
N ALA A 458 -0.54 -26.73 -7.06
CA ALA A 458 -1.94 -26.67 -7.44
C ALA A 458 -2.31 -25.38 -8.16
N ARG A 459 -1.76 -24.25 -7.72
CA ARG A 459 -1.98 -22.94 -8.31
C ARG A 459 -1.45 -22.84 -9.74
N LEU A 460 -0.26 -23.37 -10.00
CA LEU A 460 0.41 -23.27 -11.29
C LEU A 460 -0.01 -24.36 -12.27
N VAL A 461 -0.42 -25.53 -11.77
CA VAL A 461 -1.12 -26.53 -12.60
C VAL A 461 -2.50 -26.00 -13.03
N GLY A 462 -3.19 -25.33 -12.11
CA GLY A 462 -4.52 -24.75 -12.30
C GLY A 462 -5.54 -25.35 -11.33
N TYR A 463 -6.27 -24.52 -10.63
CA TYR A 463 -7.31 -24.97 -9.70
C TYR A 463 -8.47 -25.69 -10.39
N ASP A 464 -8.70 -25.41 -11.68
CA ASP A 464 -9.74 -26.06 -12.48
C ASP A 464 -9.42 -27.55 -12.77
N GLU A 465 -8.15 -27.93 -12.64
CA GLU A 465 -7.69 -29.31 -12.78
C GLU A 465 -7.92 -30.15 -11.52
N ILE A 466 -8.29 -29.51 -10.40
CA ILE A 466 -8.60 -30.23 -9.15
C ILE A 466 -9.91 -31.01 -9.32
N PRO A 467 -9.89 -32.35 -9.18
CA PRO A 467 -11.07 -33.17 -9.39
C PRO A 467 -12.16 -32.90 -8.36
N VAL A 468 -13.38 -32.68 -8.82
CA VAL A 468 -14.54 -32.54 -7.93
C VAL A 468 -14.96 -33.93 -7.47
N THR A 469 -14.65 -34.28 -6.21
CA THR A 469 -15.04 -35.54 -5.62
C THR A 469 -16.04 -35.32 -4.48
N VAL A 470 -17.17 -36.00 -4.54
CA VAL A 470 -18.12 -36.00 -3.42
C VAL A 470 -17.64 -37.04 -2.40
N PRO A 471 -17.30 -36.65 -1.17
CA PRO A 471 -16.89 -37.62 -0.17
C PRO A 471 -18.03 -38.63 0.09
N PRO A 472 -17.72 -39.92 0.14
CA PRO A 472 -18.73 -40.92 0.48
C PRO A 472 -19.33 -40.62 1.87
N ALA A 473 -20.64 -40.72 1.99
CA ALA A 473 -21.27 -40.62 3.29
C ALA A 473 -20.65 -41.67 4.21
N PRO A 474 -20.25 -41.33 5.43
CA PRO A 474 -19.80 -42.33 6.40
C PRO A 474 -20.99 -43.23 6.75
N VAL A 475 -21.06 -44.38 6.03
CA VAL A 475 -22.20 -45.27 6.19
C VAL A 475 -21.78 -46.45 7.08
N GLU A 476 -22.00 -46.33 8.36
CA GLU A 476 -22.44 -47.48 9.14
C GLU A 476 -23.93 -47.31 9.47
N GLY A 477 -24.78 -47.91 8.65
CA GLY A 477 -26.12 -48.29 9.00
C GLY A 477 -27.29 -47.34 8.73
N ARG A 478 -27.16 -46.11 8.20
CA ARG A 478 -28.31 -45.25 7.83
C ARG A 478 -28.13 -44.51 6.53
N VAL A 479 -28.90 -44.89 5.53
CA VAL A 479 -29.11 -44.07 4.34
C VAL A 479 -30.31 -43.16 4.60
N GLY A 480 -30.09 -41.85 4.64
CA GLY A 480 -31.14 -40.86 4.77
C GLY A 480 -31.08 -40.02 6.07
N LEU A 481 -32.14 -39.25 6.30
CA LEU A 481 -32.23 -38.33 7.42
C LEU A 481 -32.47 -39.05 8.73
N THR A 482 -31.96 -38.51 9.83
CA THR A 482 -32.29 -38.98 11.17
C THR A 482 -33.77 -38.73 11.48
N ALA A 483 -34.32 -39.45 12.45
CA ALA A 483 -35.72 -39.24 12.91
C ALA A 483 -35.98 -37.78 13.35
N GLU A 484 -34.98 -37.13 13.95
CA GLU A 484 -35.07 -35.74 14.33
C GLU A 484 -35.10 -34.79 13.11
N GLN A 485 -34.27 -35.02 12.13
CA GLN A 485 -34.27 -34.24 10.90
C GLN A 485 -35.55 -34.39 10.11
N LEU A 486 -36.10 -35.62 10.04
CA LEU A 486 -37.39 -35.90 9.43
C LEU A 486 -38.52 -35.17 10.16
N ARG A 487 -38.50 -35.18 11.50
CA ARG A 487 -39.50 -34.48 12.32
C ARG A 487 -39.46 -32.96 12.09
N LYS A 488 -38.27 -32.38 12.01
CA LYS A 488 -38.14 -30.94 11.69
C LYS A 488 -38.75 -30.60 10.33
N ARG A 489 -38.50 -31.42 9.30
CA ARG A 489 -39.13 -31.24 7.98
C ARG A 489 -40.64 -31.37 8.04
N GLN A 490 -41.14 -32.42 8.65
CA GLN A 490 -42.59 -32.63 8.81
C GLN A 490 -43.27 -31.46 9.50
N VAL A 491 -42.67 -30.90 10.56
CA VAL A 491 -43.21 -29.74 11.24
C VAL A 491 -43.23 -28.53 10.34
N ALA A 492 -42.17 -28.29 9.57
CA ALA A 492 -42.12 -27.18 8.61
C ALA A 492 -43.16 -27.32 7.50
N ASP A 493 -43.30 -28.52 6.94
CA ASP A 493 -44.26 -28.82 5.87
C ASP A 493 -45.71 -28.65 6.38
N GLU A 494 -46.05 -29.20 7.55
CA GLU A 494 -47.36 -29.03 8.19
C GLU A 494 -47.72 -27.57 8.45
N LEU A 495 -46.78 -26.80 8.98
CA LEU A 495 -47.01 -25.36 9.22
C LEU A 495 -47.22 -24.58 7.91
N ALA A 496 -46.47 -24.94 6.85
CA ALA A 496 -46.66 -24.35 5.54
C ALA A 496 -48.05 -24.71 4.94
N GLU A 497 -48.51 -25.93 5.10
CA GLU A 497 -49.84 -26.35 4.66
C GLU A 497 -50.98 -25.62 5.39
N TYR A 498 -50.76 -25.22 6.66
CA TYR A 498 -51.65 -24.32 7.40
C TYR A 498 -51.54 -22.85 6.99
N GLY A 499 -50.74 -22.51 5.97
CA GLY A 499 -50.59 -21.14 5.46
C GLY A 499 -49.61 -20.27 6.27
N MET A 500 -48.80 -20.88 7.14
CA MET A 500 -47.76 -20.15 7.85
C MET A 500 -46.52 -19.93 6.96
N VAL A 501 -45.84 -18.81 7.17
CA VAL A 501 -44.60 -18.45 6.45
C VAL A 501 -43.44 -18.53 7.43
N GLU A 502 -42.42 -19.35 7.09
CA GLU A 502 -41.18 -19.40 7.85
C GLU A 502 -40.40 -18.09 7.72
N THR A 503 -39.95 -17.56 8.86
CA THR A 503 -39.14 -16.37 8.91
C THR A 503 -37.85 -16.60 9.67
N LEU A 504 -36.75 -16.09 9.11
CA LEU A 504 -35.45 -16.08 9.79
C LEU A 504 -35.22 -14.70 10.40
N SER A 505 -34.91 -14.65 11.67
CA SER A 505 -34.56 -13.42 12.36
C SER A 505 -33.27 -13.57 13.14
N TYR A 506 -32.45 -12.54 13.15
CA TYR A 506 -31.23 -12.52 13.96
C TYR A 506 -31.60 -12.60 15.45
N PRO A 507 -30.81 -13.33 16.25
CA PRO A 507 -31.10 -13.55 17.68
C PRO A 507 -30.66 -12.37 18.56
N PHE A 508 -30.39 -11.19 18.01
CA PHE A 508 -29.83 -10.05 18.72
C PHE A 508 -30.92 -9.07 19.15
N VAL A 509 -30.88 -8.67 20.41
CA VAL A 509 -31.84 -7.75 21.03
C VAL A 509 -31.14 -6.74 21.91
N GLY A 510 -31.82 -5.62 22.18
CA GLY A 510 -31.35 -4.53 23.02
C GLY A 510 -32.43 -3.94 23.91
N ASP A 511 -32.12 -2.83 24.56
CA ASP A 511 -32.99 -2.18 25.56
C ASP A 511 -34.35 -1.79 25.00
N GLU A 512 -34.41 -1.33 23.75
CA GLU A 512 -35.63 -0.92 23.09
C GLU A 512 -36.57 -2.12 22.87
N ASP A 513 -36.01 -3.27 22.53
CA ASP A 513 -36.78 -4.51 22.35
C ASP A 513 -37.41 -4.94 23.68
N TYR A 514 -36.69 -4.85 24.80
CA TYR A 514 -37.20 -5.15 26.11
C TYR A 514 -38.32 -4.20 26.55
N LYS A 515 -38.14 -2.89 26.35
CA LYS A 515 -39.16 -1.85 26.65
C LYS A 515 -40.44 -2.03 25.85
N ASN A 516 -40.33 -2.34 24.57
CA ASN A 516 -41.47 -2.53 23.66
C ASN A 516 -42.36 -3.71 24.11
N PHE A 517 -41.82 -4.66 24.85
CA PHE A 517 -42.53 -5.80 25.43
C PHE A 517 -42.83 -5.63 26.94
N ALA A 518 -42.72 -4.40 27.46
CA ALA A 518 -42.93 -4.08 28.87
C ALA A 518 -42.08 -4.92 29.82
N LEU A 519 -40.89 -5.34 29.36
CA LEU A 519 -39.94 -6.08 30.20
C LEU A 519 -39.02 -5.07 30.93
N ASP A 520 -38.65 -5.40 32.15
CA ASP A 520 -37.64 -4.68 32.88
C ASP A 520 -36.28 -4.96 32.19
N ALA A 521 -35.74 -3.92 31.52
CA ALA A 521 -34.50 -4.05 30.75
C ALA A 521 -33.32 -4.47 31.65
N ASP A 522 -33.19 -3.90 32.84
CA ASP A 522 -32.06 -4.18 33.73
C ASP A 522 -32.12 -5.59 34.33
N ALA A 523 -33.32 -6.03 34.71
CA ALA A 523 -33.52 -7.39 35.18
C ALA A 523 -33.30 -8.41 34.04
N THR A 524 -33.73 -8.09 32.83
CA THR A 524 -33.58 -8.97 31.64
C THR A 524 -32.13 -9.10 31.22
N LYS A 525 -31.37 -8.02 31.21
CA LYS A 525 -29.91 -8.02 30.89
C LYS A 525 -29.12 -8.92 31.83
N LYS A 526 -29.41 -8.89 33.14
CA LYS A 526 -28.69 -9.71 34.14
C LYS A 526 -28.74 -11.20 33.85
N VAL A 527 -29.75 -11.66 33.15
CA VAL A 527 -30.00 -13.09 32.84
C VAL A 527 -29.82 -13.40 31.35
N SER A 528 -29.47 -12.40 30.52
CA SER A 528 -29.18 -12.53 29.09
C SER A 528 -27.68 -12.71 28.85
N VAL A 529 -27.35 -13.39 27.75
CA VAL A 529 -25.95 -13.52 27.32
C VAL A 529 -25.58 -12.26 26.53
N GLU A 530 -24.58 -11.54 27.00
CA GLU A 530 -24.02 -10.38 26.33
C GLU A 530 -22.89 -10.80 25.37
N ILE A 531 -22.84 -10.21 24.16
CA ILE A 531 -21.84 -10.46 23.14
C ILE A 531 -20.71 -9.47 23.35
N ALA A 532 -19.47 -9.94 23.47
CA ALA A 532 -18.31 -9.10 23.75
C ALA A 532 -18.01 -8.09 22.63
N ASN A 533 -18.32 -8.42 21.37
CA ASN A 533 -18.09 -7.58 20.18
C ASN A 533 -19.33 -7.58 19.27
N PRO A 534 -20.45 -6.98 19.68
CA PRO A 534 -21.70 -7.02 18.93
C PRO A 534 -21.58 -6.31 17.59
N LEU A 535 -22.26 -6.82 16.55
CA LEU A 535 -22.34 -6.19 15.23
C LEU A 535 -23.05 -4.82 15.28
N ALA A 536 -24.01 -4.68 16.19
CA ALA A 536 -24.73 -3.42 16.42
C ALA A 536 -24.71 -3.12 17.92
N GLY A 537 -24.15 -1.98 18.31
CA GLY A 537 -23.96 -1.62 19.73
C GLY A 537 -25.28 -1.44 20.50
N ASP A 538 -26.38 -1.18 19.82
CA ASP A 538 -27.73 -1.07 20.40
C ASP A 538 -28.40 -2.43 20.64
N ARG A 539 -27.81 -3.54 20.16
CA ARG A 539 -28.34 -4.91 20.28
C ARG A 539 -27.26 -5.90 20.72
N PRO A 540 -26.67 -5.72 21.89
CA PRO A 540 -25.54 -6.53 22.33
C PRO A 540 -25.94 -7.86 23.00
N PHE A 541 -27.23 -8.18 23.16
CA PHE A 541 -27.68 -9.36 23.89
C PHE A 541 -28.31 -10.42 22.98
N LEU A 542 -28.12 -11.70 23.32
CA LEU A 542 -28.88 -12.77 22.70
C LEU A 542 -30.31 -12.76 23.23
N ARG A 543 -31.29 -12.93 22.33
CA ARG A 543 -32.72 -13.04 22.72
C ARG A 543 -32.96 -14.27 23.60
N ARG A 544 -33.83 -14.13 24.57
CA ARG A 544 -34.30 -15.22 25.41
C ARG A 544 -35.62 -15.81 24.93
N ASP A 545 -36.35 -15.04 24.16
CA ASP A 545 -37.65 -15.40 23.59
C ASP A 545 -37.65 -15.01 22.08
N ILE A 546 -38.40 -15.77 21.27
CA ILE A 546 -38.50 -15.54 19.84
C ILE A 546 -39.52 -14.43 19.49
N ILE A 547 -40.46 -14.13 20.38
CA ILE A 547 -41.58 -13.21 20.13
C ILE A 547 -41.11 -11.80 19.76
N PRO A 548 -40.14 -11.17 20.45
CA PRO A 548 -39.69 -9.83 20.10
C PRO A 548 -39.20 -9.73 18.66
N THR A 549 -38.41 -10.70 18.21
CA THR A 549 -37.85 -10.69 16.85
C THR A 549 -38.87 -11.05 15.77
N LEU A 550 -39.86 -11.91 16.09
CA LEU A 550 -41.01 -12.19 15.22
C LEU A 550 -41.90 -10.95 15.06
N ALA A 551 -42.24 -10.26 16.16
CA ALA A 551 -43.06 -9.06 16.14
C ALA A 551 -42.38 -7.95 15.30
N GLN A 552 -41.06 -7.79 15.37
CA GLN A 552 -40.32 -6.90 14.51
C GLN A 552 -40.43 -7.27 13.02
N THR A 553 -40.42 -8.58 12.73
CA THR A 553 -40.60 -9.07 11.37
C THR A 553 -41.99 -8.76 10.87
N VAL A 554 -43.02 -8.98 11.64
CA VAL A 554 -44.42 -8.61 11.34
C VAL A 554 -44.53 -7.10 11.10
N GLN A 555 -44.04 -6.28 12.03
CA GLN A 555 -44.06 -4.82 11.88
C GLN A 555 -43.39 -4.34 10.60
N ARG A 556 -42.26 -4.93 10.24
CA ARG A 556 -41.52 -4.60 9.02
C ARG A 556 -42.32 -4.93 7.77
N ASN A 557 -42.96 -6.07 7.74
CA ASN A 557 -43.77 -6.49 6.61
C ASN A 557 -45.06 -5.67 6.48
N LEU A 558 -45.75 -5.38 7.57
CA LEU A 558 -46.93 -4.50 7.59
C LEU A 558 -46.58 -3.08 7.05
N ARG A 559 -45.43 -2.52 7.47
CA ARG A 559 -44.96 -1.22 6.94
C ARG A 559 -44.67 -1.23 5.44
N ARG A 560 -44.44 -2.40 4.85
CA ARG A 560 -44.23 -2.60 3.42
C ARG A 560 -45.49 -3.00 2.65
N GLY A 561 -46.66 -2.99 3.31
CA GLY A 561 -47.93 -3.34 2.72
C GLY A 561 -48.11 -4.84 2.45
N VAL A 562 -47.40 -5.69 3.13
CA VAL A 562 -47.63 -7.13 3.14
C VAL A 562 -48.62 -7.41 4.26
N GLU A 563 -49.81 -7.93 3.89
CA GLU A 563 -50.89 -8.34 4.84
C GLU A 563 -50.64 -9.75 5.37
#